data_5fda4505238374fb881ef6bf8ca8244f
#
_entry.id   5fda4505238374fb881ef6bf8ca8244f
#
_cell.length_a   1.000
_cell.length_b   1.000
_cell.length_c   1.000
_cell.angle_alpha   90.00
_cell.angle_beta   90.00
_cell.angle_gamma   90.00
#
_symmetry.space_group_name_H-M   'P 1'
#
loop_
_entity.id
_entity.type
_entity.pdbx_description
1 polymer ?
#
loop_
_entity_poly.entity_id
_entity_poly.type
_entity_poly.pdbx_seq_one_letter_code
_entity_poly.pdbx_strand_id
1 'polypeptide(L)'
;MAIVQSAFTSSQTDTVLVAAQSDKIILVLRVLATSDVSGNFKLASDPGGASETDLTPDLFMVAGPFDLNLGRVFGLATERGKALGITTFYNGDPANHTYVIWYELVD
;
A
#
# COMPACT_ATOMS: atom_id res chain seq x y z
N MET A 1 7.34 -0.65 -15.69
CA MET A 1 6.70 -0.12 -14.48
C MET A 1 5.19 -0.27 -14.60
N ALA A 2 4.56 -0.70 -13.54
CA ALA A 2 3.11 -0.86 -13.49
C ALA A 2 2.49 0.14 -12.50
N ILE A 3 1.20 0.39 -12.65
CA ILE A 3 0.44 1.28 -11.78
C ILE A 3 -0.84 0.57 -11.39
N VAL A 4 -1.15 0.59 -10.09
CA VAL A 4 -2.45 0.14 -9.58
C VAL A 4 -3.11 1.28 -8.84
N GLN A 5 -4.44 1.38 -8.99
CA GLN A 5 -5.24 2.36 -8.27
C GLN A 5 -6.35 1.63 -7.52
N SER A 6 -6.49 1.93 -6.23
CA SER A 6 -7.52 1.33 -5.38
C SER A 6 -8.23 2.41 -4.59
N ALA A 7 -9.55 2.39 -4.60
CA ALA A 7 -10.40 3.36 -3.90
C ALA A 7 -11.28 2.64 -2.90
N PHE A 8 -11.40 3.20 -1.71
CA PHE A 8 -12.17 2.63 -0.61
C PHE A 8 -13.08 3.68 0.03
N THR A 9 -14.14 3.21 0.65
CA THR A 9 -15.06 4.06 1.42
C THR A 9 -15.08 3.70 2.90
N SER A 10 -14.27 2.73 3.32
CA SER A 10 -14.15 2.29 4.72
C SER A 10 -12.71 1.91 5.01
N SER A 11 -12.37 1.81 6.29
CA SER A 11 -11.06 1.31 6.72
C SER A 11 -10.84 -0.11 6.22
N GLN A 12 -9.62 -0.43 5.87
CA GLN A 12 -9.23 -1.73 5.30
C GLN A 12 -8.32 -2.48 6.26
N THR A 13 -8.45 -3.80 6.30
CA THR A 13 -7.56 -4.67 7.06
C THR A 13 -6.99 -5.72 6.13
N ASP A 14 -5.66 -5.77 6.01
CA ASP A 14 -4.94 -6.77 5.22
C ASP A 14 -5.50 -6.93 3.80
N THR A 15 -5.85 -5.81 3.16
CA THR A 15 -6.44 -5.82 1.82
C THR A 15 -5.34 -5.91 0.77
N VAL A 16 -5.47 -6.84 -0.18
CA VAL A 16 -4.49 -7.00 -1.25
C VAL A 16 -4.63 -5.86 -2.26
N LEU A 17 -3.53 -5.17 -2.54
CA LEU A 17 -3.43 -4.14 -3.58
C LEU A 17 -2.84 -4.71 -4.86
N VAL A 18 -1.79 -5.52 -4.74
CA VAL A 18 -1.16 -6.19 -5.87
C VAL A 18 -1.04 -7.67 -5.52
N ALA A 19 -1.64 -8.52 -6.34
CA ALA A 19 -1.64 -9.96 -6.11
C ALA A 19 -0.23 -10.54 -6.21
N ALA A 20 0.03 -11.59 -5.44
CA ALA A 20 1.29 -12.31 -5.47
C ALA A 20 1.55 -12.86 -6.89
N GLN A 21 2.80 -12.74 -7.32
CA GLN A 21 3.29 -13.34 -8.56
C GLN A 21 4.36 -14.38 -8.20
N SER A 22 4.24 -15.58 -8.76
CA SER A 22 5.19 -16.66 -8.49
C SER A 22 6.62 -16.22 -8.81
N ASP A 23 7.52 -16.39 -7.86
CA ASP A 23 8.95 -16.06 -7.99
C ASP A 23 9.26 -14.58 -8.27
N LYS A 24 8.32 -13.69 -7.99
CA LYS A 24 8.54 -12.25 -8.18
C LYS A 24 8.50 -11.51 -6.86
N ILE A 25 9.27 -10.44 -6.81
CA ILE A 25 9.23 -9.44 -5.74
C ILE A 25 8.47 -8.24 -6.29
N ILE A 26 7.57 -7.68 -5.50
CA ILE A 26 6.89 -6.42 -5.84
C ILE A 26 7.69 -5.28 -5.22
N LEU A 27 8.31 -4.47 -6.08
CA LEU A 27 9.09 -3.30 -5.67
C LEU A 27 8.22 -2.06 -5.81
N VAL A 28 7.88 -1.45 -4.68
CA VAL A 28 7.07 -0.23 -4.63
C VAL A 28 7.96 0.98 -4.84
N LEU A 29 7.69 1.77 -5.86
CA LEU A 29 8.49 2.93 -6.24
C LEU A 29 7.89 4.24 -5.74
N ARG A 30 6.57 4.33 -5.69
CA ARG A 30 5.87 5.54 -5.29
C ARG A 30 4.46 5.21 -4.82
N VAL A 31 4.00 5.92 -3.79
CA VAL A 31 2.62 5.84 -3.29
C VAL A 31 2.05 7.26 -3.27
N LEU A 32 0.94 7.46 -3.97
CA LEU A 32 0.17 8.69 -3.87
C LEU A 32 -1.18 8.33 -3.22
N ALA A 33 -1.40 8.84 -2.01
CA ALA A 33 -2.62 8.59 -1.27
C ALA A 33 -3.42 9.89 -1.17
N THR A 34 -4.74 9.78 -1.28
CA THR A 34 -5.66 10.90 -1.03
C THR A 34 -6.77 10.42 -0.11
N SER A 35 -7.24 11.32 0.77
CA SER A 35 -8.34 11.03 1.69
C SER A 35 -9.12 12.29 1.96
N ASP A 36 -10.44 12.15 2.18
CA ASP A 36 -11.29 13.28 2.59
C ASP A 36 -11.31 13.47 4.12
N VAL A 37 -10.72 12.55 4.88
CA VAL A 37 -10.61 12.62 6.34
C VAL A 37 -9.19 12.25 6.75
N SER A 38 -8.81 12.64 7.98
CA SER A 38 -7.51 12.24 8.53
C SER A 38 -7.52 10.79 8.99
N GLY A 39 -6.35 10.17 8.98
CA GLY A 39 -6.20 8.79 9.38
C GLY A 39 -4.77 8.30 9.16
N ASN A 40 -4.63 6.99 8.98
CA ASN A 40 -3.33 6.40 8.72
C ASN A 40 -3.46 5.17 7.82
N PHE A 41 -2.34 4.82 7.21
CA PHE A 41 -2.22 3.58 6.45
C PHE A 41 -0.83 2.99 6.60
N LYS A 42 -0.71 1.69 6.36
CA LYS A 42 0.58 1.01 6.28
C LYS A 42 0.52 -0.04 5.16
N LEU A 43 1.68 -0.28 4.57
CA LEU A 43 1.86 -1.31 3.54
C LEU A 43 2.54 -2.52 4.16
N ALA A 44 2.16 -3.71 3.68
CA ALA A 44 2.70 -4.96 4.17
C ALA A 44 2.92 -5.96 3.04
N SER A 45 3.89 -6.85 3.26
CA SER A 45 4.11 -8.04 2.44
C SER A 45 3.30 -9.19 3.05
N ASP A 46 2.66 -10.01 2.21
CA ASP A 46 1.85 -11.16 2.62
C ASP A 46 0.71 -10.75 3.57
N PRO A 47 -0.19 -9.81 3.15
CA PRO A 47 -1.23 -9.31 4.04
C PRO A 47 -2.16 -10.43 4.52
N GLY A 48 -2.32 -10.53 5.85
CA GLY A 48 -3.15 -11.57 6.47
C GLY A 48 -2.55 -12.96 6.45
N GLY A 49 -1.35 -13.13 5.90
CA GLY A 49 -0.69 -14.42 5.80
C GLY A 49 0.23 -14.72 6.98
N ALA A 50 0.76 -15.95 6.99
CA ALA A 50 1.65 -16.40 8.05
C ALA A 50 3.00 -15.68 8.06
N SER A 51 3.40 -15.11 6.92
CA SER A 51 4.67 -14.38 6.76
C SER A 51 4.47 -12.88 6.65
N GLU A 52 3.34 -12.36 7.13
CA GLU A 52 3.04 -10.93 7.03
C GLU A 52 4.15 -10.10 7.66
N THR A 53 4.65 -9.13 6.90
CA THR A 53 5.72 -8.22 7.33
C THR A 53 5.35 -6.80 6.95
N ASP A 54 5.34 -5.89 7.92
CA ASP A 54 5.10 -4.48 7.65
C ASP A 54 6.26 -3.89 6.85
N LEU A 55 5.95 -3.28 5.71
CA LEU A 55 6.94 -2.58 4.89
C LEU A 55 7.08 -1.12 5.31
N THR A 56 6.05 -0.56 5.94
CA THR A 56 6.07 0.78 6.50
C THR A 56 5.52 0.74 7.92
N PRO A 57 5.88 1.72 8.77
CA PRO A 57 5.07 1.97 9.98
C PRO A 57 3.71 2.53 9.58
N ASP A 58 2.86 2.81 10.57
CA ASP A 58 1.64 3.59 10.31
C ASP A 58 2.04 4.98 9.83
N LEU A 59 1.59 5.33 8.62
CA LEU A 59 1.86 6.63 8.01
C LEU A 59 0.63 7.51 8.21
N PHE A 60 0.78 8.52 9.07
CA PHE A 60 -0.31 9.43 9.40
C PHE A 60 -0.46 10.48 8.31
N MET A 61 -1.71 10.79 7.96
CA MET A 61 -2.01 11.84 7.00
C MET A 61 -3.22 12.65 7.45
N VAL A 62 -3.20 13.93 7.12
CA VAL A 62 -4.39 14.78 7.22
C VAL A 62 -5.21 14.64 5.95
N ALA A 63 -6.44 15.15 5.95
CA ALA A 63 -7.25 15.17 4.74
C ALA A 63 -6.48 15.86 3.61
N GLY A 64 -6.51 15.27 2.41
CA GLY A 64 -5.79 15.77 1.25
C GLY A 64 -4.79 14.75 0.72
N PRO A 65 -3.81 15.19 -0.09
CA PRO A 65 -2.84 14.28 -0.70
C PRO A 65 -1.66 13.95 0.21
N PHE A 66 -1.12 12.76 0.03
CA PHE A 66 0.11 12.30 0.65
C PHE A 66 0.94 11.60 -0.43
N ASP A 67 2.16 12.07 -0.68
CA ASP A 67 3.02 11.53 -1.74
C ASP A 67 4.31 10.99 -1.14
N LEU A 68 4.56 9.70 -1.35
CA LEU A 68 5.78 9.04 -0.93
C LEU A 68 6.50 8.54 -2.18
N ASN A 69 7.49 9.29 -2.63
CA ASN A 69 8.27 8.95 -3.81
C ASN A 69 9.62 8.38 -3.38
N LEU A 70 9.77 7.06 -3.53
CA LEU A 70 10.94 6.32 -3.05
C LEU A 70 11.99 6.13 -4.13
N GLY A 71 11.58 5.99 -5.39
CA GLY A 71 12.47 5.59 -6.47
C GLY A 71 12.96 4.15 -6.31
N ARG A 72 13.86 3.71 -7.19
CA ARG A 72 14.33 2.32 -7.20
C ARG A 72 15.28 2.00 -6.03
N VAL A 73 16.10 2.96 -5.63
CA VAL A 73 17.13 2.74 -4.61
C VAL A 73 16.55 2.57 -3.22
N PHE A 74 15.49 3.32 -2.91
CA PHE A 74 14.83 3.30 -1.61
C PHE A 74 13.44 2.66 -1.66
N GLY A 75 13.13 1.95 -2.74
CA GLY A 75 11.85 1.27 -2.90
C GLY A 75 11.60 0.25 -1.81
N LEU A 76 10.32 0.06 -1.47
CA LEU A 76 9.89 -0.95 -0.52
C LEU A 76 9.60 -2.24 -1.29
N ALA A 77 10.11 -3.36 -0.82
CA ALA A 77 9.98 -4.63 -1.53
C ALA A 77 9.25 -5.66 -0.69
N THR A 78 8.28 -6.36 -1.30
CA THR A 78 7.69 -7.55 -0.67
C THR A 78 8.70 -8.69 -0.65
N GLU A 79 8.41 -9.72 0.13
CA GLU A 79 9.11 -10.99 -0.01
C GLU A 79 8.75 -11.64 -1.34
N ARG A 80 9.65 -12.49 -1.83
CA ARG A 80 9.45 -13.19 -3.10
C ARG A 80 8.20 -14.06 -3.06
N GLY A 81 7.36 -13.91 -4.08
CA GLY A 81 6.12 -14.68 -4.20
C GLY A 81 4.99 -14.24 -3.29
N LYS A 82 5.10 -13.04 -2.68
CA LYS A 82 4.09 -12.53 -1.75
C LYS A 82 3.38 -11.31 -2.31
N ALA A 83 2.12 -11.14 -1.89
CA ALA A 83 1.31 -10.00 -2.30
C ALA A 83 1.71 -8.72 -1.57
N LEU A 84 1.36 -7.57 -2.15
CA LEU A 84 1.42 -6.27 -1.49
C LEU A 84 0.02 -5.95 -0.95
N GLY A 85 -0.06 -5.62 0.32
CA GLY A 85 -1.31 -5.28 0.97
C GLY A 85 -1.28 -3.96 1.71
N ILE A 86 -2.45 -3.54 2.17
CA ILE A 86 -2.64 -2.30 2.91
C ILE A 86 -3.60 -2.52 4.08
N THR A 87 -3.30 -1.86 5.19
CA THR A 87 -4.20 -1.72 6.33
C THR A 87 -4.36 -0.25 6.61
N THR A 88 -5.60 0.21 6.74
CA THR A 88 -5.91 1.63 6.91
C THR A 88 -6.84 1.82 8.10
N PHE A 89 -6.73 2.99 8.72
CA PHE A 89 -7.67 3.44 9.74
C PHE A 89 -7.99 4.92 9.49
N TYR A 90 -9.26 5.21 9.23
CA TYR A 90 -9.73 6.58 8.99
C TYR A 90 -10.94 6.87 9.85
N ASN A 91 -11.00 8.10 10.36
CA ASN A 91 -12.16 8.58 11.13
C ASN A 91 -13.21 9.07 10.15
N GLY A 92 -14.36 8.39 10.13
CA GLY A 92 -15.48 8.78 9.28
C GLY A 92 -16.18 7.57 8.69
N ASP A 93 -17.45 7.77 8.33
CA ASP A 93 -18.27 6.77 7.67
C ASP A 93 -19.28 7.51 6.78
N PRO A 94 -19.06 7.57 5.47
CA PRO A 94 -17.91 6.99 4.76
C PRO A 94 -16.62 7.80 4.93
N ALA A 95 -15.48 7.13 4.77
CA ALA A 95 -14.17 7.74 4.68
C ALA A 95 -13.60 7.42 3.29
N ASN A 96 -13.68 8.36 2.36
CA ASN A 96 -13.23 8.13 0.99
C ASN A 96 -11.72 8.30 0.91
N HIS A 97 -11.02 7.24 0.51
CA HIS A 97 -9.58 7.29 0.36
C HIS A 97 -9.14 6.45 -0.84
N THR A 98 -8.11 6.92 -1.53
CA THR A 98 -7.62 6.32 -2.78
C THR A 98 -6.11 6.24 -2.74
N TYR A 99 -5.57 5.15 -3.28
CA TYR A 99 -4.13 4.88 -3.34
C TYR A 99 -3.75 4.59 -4.77
N VAL A 100 -2.74 5.30 -5.27
CA VAL A 100 -2.11 5.01 -6.56
C VAL A 100 -0.69 4.55 -6.26
N ILE A 101 -0.34 3.37 -6.73
CA ILE A 101 0.96 2.76 -6.44
C ILE A 101 1.67 2.46 -7.76
N TRP A 102 2.89 2.99 -7.89
CA TRP A 102 3.80 2.66 -8.97
C TRP A 102 4.74 1.56 -8.48
N TYR A 103 4.82 0.47 -9.22
CA TYR A 103 5.62 -0.69 -8.81
C TYR A 103 6.24 -1.40 -9.99
N GLU A 104 7.23 -2.25 -9.69
CA GLU A 104 7.83 -3.16 -10.65
C GLU A 104 7.81 -4.57 -10.07
N LEU A 105 7.67 -5.56 -10.96
CA LEU A 105 7.90 -6.95 -10.62
C LEU A 105 9.35 -7.26 -10.96
N VAL A 106 10.13 -7.70 -9.96
CA VAL A 106 11.55 -8.00 -10.13
C VAL A 106 11.84 -9.45 -9.73
N ASP A 107 12.87 -10.02 -10.34
CA ASP A 107 13.31 -11.39 -10.07
C ASP A 107 14.15 -11.52 -8.80
#